data_ac605b1239214bf1ea73f453445a24ec
#
_entry.id   ac605b1239214bf1ea73f453445a24ec
#
_cell.length_a   1.000
_cell.length_b   1.000
_cell.length_c   1.000
_cell.angle_alpha   90.00
_cell.angle_beta   90.00
_cell.angle_gamma   90.00
#
_symmetry.space_group_name_H-M   'P 1'
#
loop_
_entity.id
_entity.type
_entity.pdbx_description
1 polymer ?
#
loop_
_entity_poly.entity_id
_entity_poly.type
_entity_poly.pdbx_seq_one_letter_code
_entity_poly.pdbx_strand_id
1 'polypeptide(L)'
;MNEVFVGNILIADFINLNDGNWRNQVIIDASNGRNIPRENTLMYHSSWDCLMPVVEKIQGIVIRNGHEVCVEFYEGLPNVKETYVTIGENVETSHPDPKTAIWMAVVQFIKWYNKQK
;
A
#
# COMPACT_ATOMS: atom_id res chain seq x y z
N MET A 1 17.34 -1.61 6.88
CA MET A 1 15.95 -2.06 7.05
C MET A 1 15.29 -2.11 5.69
N ASN A 2 14.55 -3.15 5.40
CA ASN A 2 13.93 -3.36 4.09
C ASN A 2 12.80 -2.35 3.87
N GLU A 3 12.83 -1.61 2.76
CA GLU A 3 11.79 -0.63 2.43
C GLU A 3 10.39 -1.26 2.31
N VAL A 4 10.32 -2.47 1.79
CA VAL A 4 9.06 -3.20 1.66
C VAL A 4 8.47 -3.48 3.03
N PHE A 5 9.29 -3.93 3.96
CA PHE A 5 8.84 -4.21 5.32
C PHE A 5 8.33 -2.94 6.00
N VAL A 6 9.09 -1.84 5.91
CA VAL A 6 8.69 -0.55 6.50
C VAL A 6 7.41 -0.04 5.86
N GLY A 7 7.31 -0.11 4.54
CA GLY A 7 6.11 0.31 3.83
C GLY A 7 4.87 -0.49 4.22
N ASN A 8 5.01 -1.79 4.36
CA ASN A 8 3.91 -2.65 4.78
C ASN A 8 3.45 -2.34 6.21
N ILE A 9 4.38 -2.02 7.11
CA ILE A 9 4.03 -1.60 8.47
C ILE A 9 3.26 -0.29 8.46
N LEU A 10 3.69 0.68 7.64
CA LEU A 10 2.96 1.95 7.49
C LEU A 10 1.52 1.70 7.02
N ILE A 11 1.33 0.81 6.06
CA ILE A 11 0.00 0.47 5.55
C ILE A 11 -0.84 -0.18 6.64
N ALA A 12 -0.26 -1.13 7.37
CA ALA A 12 -0.98 -1.83 8.44
C ALA A 12 -1.39 -0.87 9.55
N ASP A 13 -0.51 0.04 9.95
CA ASP A 13 -0.85 1.07 10.93
C ASP A 13 -2.00 1.96 10.43
N PHE A 14 -1.96 2.32 9.16
CA PHE A 14 -2.99 3.17 8.55
C PHE A 14 -4.36 2.48 8.53
N ILE A 15 -4.39 1.20 8.14
CA ILE A 15 -5.62 0.40 8.05
C ILE A 15 -6.17 0.09 9.44
N ASN A 16 -5.31 -0.15 10.41
CA ASN A 16 -5.68 -0.59 11.77
C ASN A 16 -5.61 0.56 12.78
N LEU A 17 -6.00 1.79 12.35
CA LEU A 17 -5.94 2.98 13.19
C LEU A 17 -6.67 2.80 14.54
N ASN A 18 -7.73 2.01 14.56
CA ASN A 18 -8.54 1.78 15.75
C ASN A 18 -8.17 0.51 16.51
N ASP A 19 -7.18 -0.24 16.01
CA ASP A 19 -6.69 -1.46 16.64
C ASP A 19 -5.19 -1.32 16.88
N GLY A 20 -4.83 -0.72 18.02
CA GLY A 20 -3.43 -0.50 18.38
C GLY A 20 -2.66 -1.76 18.71
N ASN A 21 -3.33 -2.91 18.77
CA ASN A 21 -2.71 -4.17 19.19
C ASN A 21 -2.33 -5.08 18.05
N TRP A 22 -2.51 -4.65 16.79
CA TRP A 22 -2.24 -5.54 15.66
C TRP A 22 -0.80 -6.05 15.63
N ARG A 23 0.14 -5.24 16.08
CA ARG A 23 1.57 -5.60 16.09
C ARG A 23 1.89 -6.70 17.10
N ASN A 24 1.06 -6.83 18.14
CA ASN A 24 1.25 -7.84 19.16
C ASN A 24 0.59 -9.18 18.81
N GLN A 25 -0.14 -9.21 17.69
CA GLN A 25 -0.79 -10.42 17.23
C GLN A 25 0.24 -11.37 16.60
N VAL A 26 0.02 -12.64 16.80
CA VAL A 26 0.83 -13.68 16.16
C VAL A 26 -0.07 -14.57 15.34
N ILE A 27 0.49 -15.08 14.26
CA ILE A 27 -0.18 -16.00 13.35
C ILE A 27 0.53 -17.34 13.45
N ILE A 28 -0.25 -18.40 13.56
CA ILE A 28 0.33 -19.74 13.59
C ILE A 28 0.60 -20.18 12.16
N ASP A 29 1.85 -20.51 11.88
CA ASP A 29 2.23 -21.06 10.59
C ASP A 29 1.76 -22.51 10.52
N ALA A 30 0.76 -22.76 9.68
CA ALA A 30 0.15 -24.07 9.54
C ALA A 30 1.13 -25.14 9.02
N SER A 31 2.21 -24.71 8.35
CA SER A 31 3.19 -25.65 7.78
C SER A 31 4.10 -26.26 8.83
N ASN A 32 4.49 -25.51 9.86
CA ASN A 32 5.47 -25.96 10.85
C ASN A 32 5.11 -25.62 12.29
N GLY A 33 3.91 -25.11 12.54
CA GLY A 33 3.42 -24.83 13.88
C GLY A 33 4.10 -23.68 14.61
N ARG A 34 4.85 -22.85 13.89
CA ARG A 34 5.53 -21.70 14.50
C ARG A 34 4.60 -20.51 14.66
N ASN A 35 4.80 -19.77 15.73
CA ASN A 35 4.16 -18.49 15.90
C ASN A 35 4.97 -17.43 15.17
N ILE A 36 4.34 -16.72 14.22
CA ILE A 36 4.99 -15.69 13.42
C ILE A 36 4.38 -14.33 13.79
N PRO A 37 5.20 -13.33 14.16
CA PRO A 37 4.67 -11.98 14.37
C PRO A 37 3.88 -11.52 13.16
N ARG A 38 2.69 -10.94 13.38
CA ARG A 38 1.83 -10.50 12.29
C ARG A 38 2.54 -9.55 11.34
N GLU A 39 3.41 -8.68 11.86
CA GLU A 39 4.17 -7.74 11.04
C GLU A 39 5.05 -8.42 9.99
N ASN A 40 5.47 -9.68 10.23
CA ASN A 40 6.28 -10.43 9.29
C ASN A 40 5.45 -11.14 8.21
N THR A 41 4.12 -11.08 8.29
CA THR A 41 3.22 -11.74 7.34
C THR A 41 2.51 -10.76 6.41
N LEU A 42 2.88 -9.48 6.47
CA LEU A 42 2.22 -8.45 5.66
C LEU A 42 2.61 -8.60 4.19
N MET A 43 1.61 -8.59 3.32
CA MET A 43 1.77 -8.89 1.89
C MET A 43 1.16 -7.81 0.99
N TYR A 44 1.10 -6.56 1.46
CA TYR A 44 0.51 -5.48 0.66
C TYR A 44 1.24 -5.24 -0.65
N HIS A 45 2.55 -5.50 -0.67
CA HIS A 45 3.37 -5.31 -1.86
C HIS A 45 3.21 -6.41 -2.91
N SER A 46 2.67 -7.56 -2.52
CA SER A 46 2.64 -8.75 -3.37
C SER A 46 1.24 -9.35 -3.57
N SER A 47 0.23 -8.84 -2.88
CA SER A 47 -1.13 -9.38 -2.96
C SER A 47 -2.14 -8.30 -3.28
N TRP A 48 -2.85 -8.45 -4.41
CA TRP A 48 -3.95 -7.56 -4.77
C TRP A 48 -5.07 -7.60 -3.72
N ASP A 49 -5.36 -8.79 -3.18
CA ASP A 49 -6.40 -8.94 -2.16
C ASP A 49 -6.10 -8.16 -0.89
N CYS A 50 -4.82 -7.96 -0.58
CA CYS A 50 -4.42 -7.16 0.56
C CYS A 50 -4.34 -5.67 0.22
N LEU A 51 -3.89 -5.34 -0.98
CA LEU A 51 -3.63 -3.96 -1.39
C LEU A 51 -4.90 -3.19 -1.76
N MET A 52 -5.84 -3.80 -2.48
CA MET A 52 -7.01 -3.08 -2.98
C MET A 52 -7.91 -2.50 -1.89
N PRO A 53 -8.15 -3.16 -0.75
CA PRO A 53 -8.90 -2.52 0.34
C PRO A 53 -8.23 -1.25 0.85
N VAL A 54 -6.89 -1.18 0.82
CA VAL A 54 -6.15 0.03 1.19
C VAL A 54 -6.42 1.15 0.20
N VAL A 55 -6.37 0.82 -1.09
CA VAL A 55 -6.66 1.78 -2.16
C VAL A 55 -8.08 2.34 -2.01
N GLU A 56 -9.05 1.48 -1.71
CA GLU A 56 -10.44 1.90 -1.49
C GLU A 56 -10.55 2.86 -0.31
N LYS A 57 -9.84 2.60 0.78
CA LYS A 57 -9.84 3.48 1.93
C LYS A 57 -9.25 4.84 1.58
N ILE A 58 -8.14 4.86 0.85
CA ILE A 58 -7.51 6.10 0.40
C ILE A 58 -8.46 6.86 -0.53
N GLN A 59 -9.11 6.18 -1.47
CA GLN A 59 -10.07 6.78 -2.38
C GLN A 59 -11.19 7.48 -1.59
N GLY A 60 -11.70 6.84 -0.54
CA GLY A 60 -12.73 7.45 0.31
C GLY A 60 -12.24 8.71 1.01
N ILE A 61 -10.97 8.77 1.38
CA ILE A 61 -10.38 9.95 2.01
C ILE A 61 -10.21 11.09 1.00
N VAL A 62 -9.62 10.80 -0.16
CA VAL A 62 -9.29 11.87 -1.11
C VAL A 62 -10.50 12.41 -1.85
N ILE A 63 -11.53 11.58 -2.05
CA ILE A 63 -12.75 12.04 -2.75
C ILE A 63 -13.47 13.13 -1.98
N ARG A 64 -13.35 13.14 -0.66
CA ARG A 64 -13.94 14.18 0.18
C ARG A 64 -13.31 15.54 -0.07
N ASN A 65 -12.11 15.57 -0.63
CA ASN A 65 -11.37 16.79 -0.96
C ASN A 65 -11.41 17.10 -2.45
N GLY A 66 -12.25 16.42 -3.22
CA GLY A 66 -12.36 16.63 -4.66
C GLY A 66 -11.25 15.99 -5.48
N HIS A 67 -10.52 15.04 -4.91
CA HIS A 67 -9.44 14.33 -5.59
C HIS A 67 -9.80 12.87 -5.80
N GLU A 68 -8.95 12.14 -6.50
CA GLU A 68 -9.17 10.73 -6.77
C GLU A 68 -7.85 9.98 -6.87
N VAL A 69 -7.93 8.66 -6.74
CA VAL A 69 -6.82 7.76 -7.07
C VAL A 69 -6.95 7.43 -8.55
N CYS A 70 -5.93 7.73 -9.32
CA CYS A 70 -5.92 7.48 -10.75
C CYS A 70 -4.78 6.53 -11.10
N VAL A 71 -5.10 5.47 -11.86
CA VAL A 71 -4.11 4.52 -12.34
C VAL A 71 -4.16 4.51 -13.86
N GLU A 72 -3.03 4.82 -14.48
CA GLU A 72 -2.91 4.85 -15.94
C GLU A 72 -1.91 3.79 -16.40
N PHE A 73 -2.35 2.94 -17.30
CA PHE A 73 -1.49 1.93 -17.93
C PHE A 73 -0.98 2.52 -19.24
N TYR A 74 0.33 2.62 -19.34
CA TYR A 74 0.97 3.24 -20.49
C TYR A 74 1.77 2.20 -21.26
N GLU A 75 1.42 2.02 -22.53
CA GLU A 75 2.21 1.20 -23.44
C GLU A 75 2.80 2.14 -24.49
N GLY A 76 4.09 2.42 -24.35
CA GLY A 76 4.81 3.29 -25.27
C GLY A 76 5.40 2.50 -26.44
N LEU A 77 6.64 2.82 -26.77
CA LEU A 77 7.41 2.14 -27.80
C LEU A 77 7.52 0.64 -27.50
N PRO A 78 7.84 -0.22 -28.49
CA PRO A 78 7.91 -1.65 -28.27
C PRO A 78 8.68 -2.02 -26.99
N ASN A 79 8.06 -2.84 -26.15
CA ASN A 79 8.61 -3.34 -24.88
C ASN A 79 8.65 -2.31 -23.74
N VAL A 80 8.06 -1.15 -23.89
CA VAL A 80 7.94 -0.18 -22.78
C VAL A 80 6.54 -0.27 -22.19
N LYS A 81 6.46 -0.80 -20.97
CA LYS A 81 5.22 -0.83 -20.21
C LYS A 81 5.46 -0.07 -18.91
N GLU A 82 4.57 0.84 -18.60
CA GLU A 82 4.69 1.65 -17.41
C GLU A 82 3.31 1.88 -16.84
N THR A 83 3.20 1.81 -15.53
CA THR A 83 1.97 2.14 -14.82
C THR A 83 2.21 3.40 -14.02
N TYR A 84 1.41 4.42 -14.26
CA TYR A 84 1.45 5.69 -13.53
C TYR A 84 0.32 5.72 -12.54
N VAL A 85 0.62 6.07 -11.30
CA VAL A 85 -0.38 6.17 -10.24
C VAL A 85 -0.29 7.57 -9.64
N THR A 86 -1.43 8.26 -9.58
CA THR A 86 -1.53 9.55 -8.89
C THR A 86 -2.61 9.46 -7.82
N ILE A 87 -2.35 10.08 -6.68
CA ILE A 87 -3.32 10.20 -5.59
C ILE A 87 -3.42 11.67 -5.23
N GLY A 88 -4.53 12.30 -5.64
CA GLY A 88 -4.69 13.73 -5.48
C GLY A 88 -3.63 14.51 -6.23
N GLU A 89 -3.12 15.56 -5.62
CA GLU A 89 -2.09 16.43 -6.22
C GLU A 89 -0.69 16.16 -5.66
N ASN A 90 -0.59 15.32 -4.63
CA ASN A 90 0.63 15.23 -3.83
C ASN A 90 1.42 13.95 -4.03
N VAL A 91 0.84 12.96 -4.70
CA VAL A 91 1.46 11.66 -4.89
C VAL A 91 1.46 11.28 -6.35
N GLU A 92 2.63 10.92 -6.84
CA GLU A 92 2.80 10.43 -8.21
C GLU A 92 3.88 9.36 -8.20
N THR A 93 3.56 8.19 -8.73
CA THR A 93 4.52 7.09 -8.86
C THR A 93 4.42 6.46 -10.23
N SER A 94 5.47 5.78 -10.63
CA SER A 94 5.47 4.98 -11.85
C SER A 94 6.35 3.75 -11.67
N HIS A 95 5.93 2.66 -12.30
CA HIS A 95 6.70 1.41 -12.29
C HIS A 95 6.15 0.49 -13.38
N PRO A 96 7.00 -0.31 -14.02
CA PRO A 96 6.53 -1.30 -15.02
C PRO A 96 5.53 -2.30 -14.45
N ASP A 97 5.68 -2.68 -13.17
CA ASP A 97 4.74 -3.57 -12.50
C ASP A 97 3.62 -2.77 -11.86
N PRO A 98 2.35 -2.97 -12.30
CA PRO A 98 1.21 -2.21 -11.77
C PRO A 98 1.06 -2.30 -10.25
N LYS A 99 1.23 -3.48 -9.69
CA LYS A 99 1.08 -3.70 -8.25
C LYS A 99 2.11 -2.89 -7.47
N THR A 100 3.36 -2.91 -7.93
CA THR A 100 4.44 -2.15 -7.31
C THR A 100 4.18 -0.64 -7.39
N ALA A 101 3.72 -0.16 -8.56
CA ALA A 101 3.40 1.26 -8.73
C ALA A 101 2.32 1.71 -7.74
N ILE A 102 1.26 0.92 -7.59
CA ILE A 102 0.17 1.23 -6.66
C ILE A 102 0.66 1.17 -5.22
N TRP A 103 1.44 0.14 -4.86
CA TRP A 103 2.00 0.01 -3.52
C TRP A 103 2.88 1.22 -3.17
N MET A 104 3.73 1.64 -4.10
CA MET A 104 4.58 2.82 -3.90
C MET A 104 3.75 4.08 -3.66
N ALA A 105 2.69 4.27 -4.45
CA ALA A 105 1.80 5.41 -4.31
C ALA A 105 1.09 5.41 -2.95
N VAL A 106 0.62 4.23 -2.53
CA VAL A 106 -0.04 4.06 -1.24
C VAL A 106 0.91 4.45 -0.10
N VAL A 107 2.13 3.95 -0.13
CA VAL A 107 3.14 4.27 0.90
C VAL A 107 3.44 5.77 0.92
N GLN A 108 3.61 6.40 -0.24
CA GLN A 108 3.85 7.84 -0.32
C GLN A 108 2.66 8.64 0.23
N PHE A 109 1.44 8.23 -0.11
CA PHE A 109 0.25 8.88 0.40
C PHE A 109 0.20 8.83 1.93
N ILE A 110 0.47 7.66 2.51
CA ILE A 110 0.41 7.49 3.97
C ILE A 110 1.47 8.35 4.64
N LYS A 111 2.68 8.42 4.09
CA LYS A 111 3.73 9.29 4.62
C LYS A 111 3.30 10.76 4.60
N TRP A 112 2.72 11.19 3.49
CA TRP A 112 2.20 12.56 3.37
C TRP A 112 1.06 12.80 4.36
N TYR A 113 0.11 11.88 4.43
CA TYR A 113 -1.05 11.97 5.31
C TYR A 113 -0.64 12.07 6.78
N ASN A 114 0.34 11.29 7.19
CA ASN A 114 0.83 11.31 8.56
C ASN A 114 1.50 12.64 8.93
N LYS A 115 2.06 13.34 7.97
CA LYS A 115 2.66 14.66 8.20
C LYS A 115 1.62 15.77 8.38
N GLN A 116 0.38 15.53 7.95
CA GLN A 116 -0.69 16.51 8.06
C GLN A 116 -1.38 16.50 9.43
N LYS A 117 -1.06 15.54 10.27
CA LYS A 117 -1.65 15.41 11.60
C LYS A 117 -0.86 16.20 12.64
#